data_cb5bfe03e2702ad49bcc36c08db8b325
#
_entry.id   cb5bfe03e2702ad49bcc36c08db8b325
#
_cell.length_a   1.000
_cell.length_b   1.000
_cell.length_c   1.000
_cell.angle_alpha   90.00
_cell.angle_beta   90.00
_cell.angle_gamma   90.00
#
_symmetry.space_group_name_H-M   'P 1'
#
loop_
_entity.id
_entity.type
_entity.pdbx_description
1 polymer ?
#
loop_
_entity_poly.entity_id
_entity_poly.type
_entity_poly.pdbx_seq_one_letter_code
_entity_poly.pdbx_strand_id
1 'polypeptide(L)'
;MAKIITDKQYVTIFTLAFLLVFFSGCSKTYYSAMEKVGIHKRDIMVDRVEDARDSQAEAQDQFKSALEQFDSVVKLKETNLKKAYDRLNTEYEDSEAAALEVSDRIAKVESVAEDLFDEWEQELTEYQSSELRRSSQKKLRATQRRYKEMLTTMHRAEASMEPVLKIFKDNVLFLKHNLNAQAIGSLQSEFANLKGEIEILIREMNAAIKSSNSFIADINK
;
A
#
# COMPACT_ATOMS: atom_id res chain seq x y z
N MET A 1 -6.96 51.79 -3.72
CA MET A 1 -6.70 51.50 -2.30
C MET A 1 -5.72 50.32 -2.20
N ALA A 2 -4.44 50.57 -2.03
CA ALA A 2 -3.43 49.54 -1.82
C ALA A 2 -3.46 49.08 -0.36
N LYS A 3 -3.74 47.81 -0.14
CA LYS A 3 -3.80 47.20 1.19
C LYS A 3 -2.37 46.97 1.66
N ILE A 4 -1.95 47.76 2.68
CA ILE A 4 -0.63 47.61 3.32
C ILE A 4 -0.64 46.27 4.05
N ILE A 5 0.12 45.32 3.52
CA ILE A 5 0.35 44.00 4.17
C ILE A 5 1.35 44.28 5.31
N THR A 6 0.93 44.02 6.54
CA THR A 6 1.74 44.29 7.74
C THR A 6 2.92 43.32 7.85
N ASP A 7 4.05 43.75 8.41
CA ASP A 7 5.28 42.95 8.63
C ASP A 7 5.02 41.58 9.27
N LYS A 8 4.00 41.45 10.11
CA LYS A 8 3.58 40.17 10.68
C LYS A 8 3.12 39.16 9.62
N GLN A 9 2.49 39.60 8.54
CA GLN A 9 2.04 38.70 7.46
C GLN A 9 3.20 38.18 6.63
N TYR A 10 4.22 38.99 6.39
CA TYR A 10 5.44 38.52 5.70
C TYR A 10 6.21 37.50 6.54
N VAL A 11 6.32 37.70 7.85
CA VAL A 11 6.97 36.73 8.75
C VAL A 11 6.21 35.42 8.79
N THR A 12 4.87 35.46 8.81
CA THR A 12 4.04 34.23 8.81
C THR A 12 4.11 33.48 7.49
N ILE A 13 4.13 34.18 6.35
CA ILE A 13 4.27 33.60 5.02
C ILE A 13 5.67 33.01 4.84
N PHE A 14 6.71 33.72 5.32
CA PHE A 14 8.10 33.26 5.23
C PHE A 14 8.37 32.03 6.12
N THR A 15 7.78 31.98 7.33
CA THR A 15 7.84 30.80 8.22
C THR A 15 7.08 29.62 7.66
N LEU A 16 5.91 29.84 7.03
CA LEU A 16 5.12 28.76 6.41
C LEU A 16 5.81 28.22 5.15
N ALA A 17 6.41 29.09 4.33
CA ALA A 17 7.19 28.67 3.15
C ALA A 17 8.49 27.95 3.56
N PHE A 18 9.14 28.34 4.65
CA PHE A 18 10.33 27.67 5.16
C PHE A 18 10.03 26.28 5.73
N LEU A 19 8.83 26.07 6.34
CA LEU A 19 8.40 24.77 6.84
C LEU A 19 8.13 23.76 5.72
N LEU A 20 7.67 24.22 4.54
CA LEU A 20 7.37 23.36 3.40
C LEU A 20 8.60 22.79 2.68
N VAL A 21 9.76 23.42 2.82
CA VAL A 21 11.02 22.99 2.18
C VAL A 21 11.65 21.79 2.91
N PHE A 22 11.30 21.53 4.17
CA PHE A 22 11.89 20.43 4.96
C PHE A 22 11.30 19.05 4.68
N PHE A 23 10.17 18.91 3.97
CA PHE A 23 9.54 17.62 3.74
C PHE A 23 10.03 16.84 2.50
N SER A 24 10.80 17.47 1.60
CA SER A 24 11.20 16.83 0.32
C SER A 24 12.62 16.23 0.34
N GLY A 25 13.34 16.28 1.44
CA GLY A 25 14.77 15.90 1.50
C GLY A 25 15.11 14.66 2.34
N CYS A 26 14.14 14.04 3.01
CA CYS A 26 14.45 13.04 4.06
C CYS A 26 14.88 11.67 3.52
N SER A 27 14.39 11.20 2.35
CA SER A 27 14.69 9.86 1.85
C SER A 27 16.17 9.73 1.42
N LYS A 28 16.67 10.64 0.58
CA LYS A 28 18.07 10.59 0.09
C LYS A 28 19.08 10.66 1.23
N THR A 29 18.82 11.50 2.24
CA THR A 29 19.69 11.62 3.43
C THR A 29 19.68 10.33 4.27
N TYR A 30 18.53 9.71 4.43
CA TYR A 30 18.38 8.44 5.15
C TYR A 30 19.17 7.31 4.48
N TYR A 31 18.99 7.09 3.19
CA TYR A 31 19.69 6.01 2.45
C TYR A 31 21.20 6.22 2.40
N SER A 32 21.67 7.46 2.20
CA SER A 32 23.11 7.78 2.27
C SER A 32 23.71 7.59 3.67
N ALA A 33 22.93 7.70 4.72
CA ALA A 33 23.38 7.39 6.09
C ALA A 33 23.50 5.88 6.31
N MET A 34 22.57 5.08 5.76
CA MET A 34 22.58 3.61 5.84
C MET A 34 23.78 3.02 5.12
N GLU A 35 24.16 3.55 3.95
CA GLU A 35 25.36 3.11 3.22
C GLU A 35 26.66 3.33 4.00
N LYS A 36 26.77 4.42 4.75
CA LYS A 36 27.93 4.66 5.61
C LYS A 36 28.13 3.61 6.71
N VAL A 37 27.07 2.88 7.07
CA VAL A 37 27.13 1.76 8.02
C VAL A 37 27.13 0.39 7.34
N GLY A 38 27.32 0.36 6.00
CA GLY A 38 27.48 -0.86 5.22
C GLY A 38 26.17 -1.53 4.76
N ILE A 39 25.04 -0.84 4.85
CA ILE A 39 23.75 -1.33 4.36
C ILE A 39 23.51 -0.71 2.98
N HIS A 40 23.50 -1.55 1.94
CA HIS A 40 23.31 -1.10 0.57
C HIS A 40 21.83 -0.88 0.24
N LYS A 41 21.52 0.10 -0.62
CA LYS A 41 20.16 0.38 -1.07
C LYS A 41 19.47 -0.83 -1.68
N ARG A 42 20.25 -1.73 -2.30
CA ARG A 42 19.75 -3.00 -2.81
C ARG A 42 19.16 -3.88 -1.71
N ASP A 43 19.82 -3.97 -0.56
CA ASP A 43 19.36 -4.76 0.58
C ASP A 43 18.10 -4.12 1.18
N ILE A 44 18.10 -2.79 1.33
CA ILE A 44 16.92 -2.03 1.75
C ILE A 44 15.74 -2.25 0.79
N MET A 45 15.99 -2.31 -0.52
CA MET A 45 14.97 -2.59 -1.53
C MET A 45 14.35 -3.97 -1.32
N VAL A 46 15.17 -5.00 -1.05
CA VAL A 46 14.69 -6.36 -0.74
C VAL A 46 13.80 -6.33 0.50
N ASP A 47 14.27 -5.73 1.60
CA ASP A 47 13.51 -5.62 2.84
C ASP A 47 12.15 -4.91 2.63
N ARG A 48 12.13 -3.81 1.86
CA ARG A 48 10.86 -3.10 1.57
C ARG A 48 9.90 -3.91 0.71
N VAL A 49 10.42 -4.69 -0.24
CA VAL A 49 9.58 -5.60 -1.03
C VAL A 49 9.05 -6.75 -0.17
N GLU A 50 9.84 -7.26 0.77
CA GLU A 50 9.39 -8.25 1.75
C GLU A 50 8.29 -7.69 2.66
N ASP A 51 8.51 -6.51 3.24
CA ASP A 51 7.51 -5.80 4.05
C ASP A 51 6.18 -5.62 3.28
N ALA A 52 6.24 -5.19 2.01
CA ALA A 52 5.05 -4.99 1.18
C ALA A 52 4.35 -6.32 0.81
N ARG A 53 5.12 -7.37 0.53
CA ARG A 53 4.59 -8.72 0.32
C ARG A 53 3.85 -9.23 1.56
N ASP A 54 4.45 -9.08 2.72
CA ASP A 54 3.90 -9.58 3.99
C ASP A 54 2.64 -8.80 4.39
N SER A 55 2.63 -7.46 4.23
CA SER A 55 1.43 -6.67 4.45
C SER A 55 0.27 -7.04 3.51
N GLN A 56 0.57 -7.42 2.25
CA GLN A 56 -0.44 -7.93 1.32
C GLN A 56 -0.99 -9.30 1.76
N ALA A 57 -0.16 -10.17 2.34
CA ALA A 57 -0.62 -11.44 2.88
C ALA A 57 -1.50 -11.26 4.12
N GLU A 58 -1.11 -10.36 5.03
CA GLU A 58 -1.88 -10.01 6.22
C GLU A 58 -3.24 -9.37 5.84
N ALA A 59 -3.23 -8.43 4.90
CA ALA A 59 -4.47 -7.83 4.39
C ALA A 59 -5.38 -8.89 3.74
N GLN A 60 -4.83 -9.83 2.97
CA GLN A 60 -5.59 -10.93 2.39
C GLN A 60 -6.31 -11.75 3.46
N ASP A 61 -5.64 -12.05 4.57
CA ASP A 61 -6.23 -12.82 5.66
C ASP A 61 -7.27 -11.99 6.43
N GLN A 62 -7.05 -10.69 6.61
CA GLN A 62 -8.04 -9.78 7.19
C GLN A 62 -9.33 -9.72 6.35
N PHE A 63 -9.22 -9.56 5.02
CA PHE A 63 -10.39 -9.54 4.14
C PHE A 63 -11.15 -10.88 4.11
N LYS A 64 -10.45 -12.02 4.25
CA LYS A 64 -11.09 -13.33 4.43
C LYS A 64 -11.86 -13.41 5.76
N SER A 65 -11.23 -12.97 6.87
CA SER A 65 -11.88 -12.89 8.18
C SER A 65 -13.15 -12.03 8.11
N ALA A 66 -13.04 -10.85 7.52
CA ALA A 66 -14.16 -9.94 7.34
C ALA A 66 -15.33 -10.58 6.56
N LEU A 67 -15.04 -11.35 5.50
CA LEU A 67 -16.07 -12.09 4.76
C LEU A 67 -16.72 -13.17 5.62
N GLU A 68 -15.94 -13.93 6.40
CA GLU A 68 -16.46 -14.96 7.30
C GLU A 68 -17.37 -14.37 8.39
N GLN A 69 -16.98 -13.24 8.96
CA GLN A 69 -17.80 -12.52 9.94
C GLN A 69 -19.08 -11.97 9.31
N PHE A 70 -19.00 -11.44 8.09
CA PHE A 70 -20.17 -10.98 7.36
C PHE A 70 -21.14 -12.17 7.09
N ASP A 71 -20.62 -13.31 6.61
CA ASP A 71 -21.40 -14.54 6.38
C ASP A 71 -22.09 -15.02 7.68
N SER A 72 -21.37 -14.94 8.81
CA SER A 72 -21.93 -15.31 10.11
C SER A 72 -23.12 -14.42 10.49
N VAL A 73 -23.00 -13.11 10.26
CA VAL A 73 -24.08 -12.15 10.56
C VAL A 73 -25.32 -12.38 9.70
N VAL A 74 -25.14 -12.62 8.40
CA VAL A 74 -26.31 -12.84 7.51
C VAL A 74 -27.01 -14.19 7.72
N LYS A 75 -26.29 -15.17 8.28
CA LYS A 75 -26.86 -16.49 8.64
C LYS A 75 -27.52 -16.54 10.01
N LEU A 76 -27.19 -15.59 10.89
CA LEU A 76 -27.73 -15.55 12.23
C LEU A 76 -29.21 -15.22 12.21
N LYS A 77 -30.01 -16.07 12.87
CA LYS A 77 -31.39 -15.74 13.28
C LYS A 77 -31.41 -14.87 14.54
N GLU A 78 -30.39 -14.05 14.72
CA GLU A 78 -30.12 -13.38 15.99
C GLU A 78 -30.93 -12.10 16.18
N THR A 79 -31.41 -11.91 17.42
CA THR A 79 -32.15 -10.75 17.88
C THR A 79 -31.25 -9.57 18.30
N ASN A 80 -29.93 -9.79 18.43
CA ASN A 80 -29.00 -8.76 18.86
C ASN A 80 -28.26 -8.09 17.69
N LEU A 81 -29.00 -7.27 16.95
CA LEU A 81 -28.47 -6.57 15.77
C LEU A 81 -27.42 -5.51 16.11
N LYS A 82 -27.44 -4.98 17.33
CA LYS A 82 -26.36 -4.09 17.79
C LYS A 82 -25.03 -4.82 17.84
N LYS A 83 -24.98 -6.03 18.37
CA LYS A 83 -23.75 -6.85 18.40
C LYS A 83 -23.28 -7.23 16.99
N ALA A 84 -24.20 -7.49 16.07
CA ALA A 84 -23.89 -7.73 14.66
C ALA A 84 -23.26 -6.49 14.00
N TYR A 85 -23.83 -5.30 14.24
CA TYR A 85 -23.26 -4.04 13.79
C TYR A 85 -21.86 -3.80 14.36
N ASP A 86 -21.70 -3.90 15.69
CA ASP A 86 -20.42 -3.66 16.36
C ASP A 86 -19.33 -4.57 15.77
N ARG A 87 -19.63 -5.85 15.50
CA ARG A 87 -18.72 -6.82 14.88
C ARG A 87 -18.33 -6.43 13.46
N LEU A 88 -19.32 -6.14 12.60
CA LEU A 88 -19.04 -5.77 11.21
C LEU A 88 -18.32 -4.43 11.10
N ASN A 89 -18.62 -3.49 12.01
CA ASN A 89 -17.90 -2.22 12.03
C ASN A 89 -16.42 -2.41 12.40
N THR A 90 -16.10 -3.27 13.37
CA THR A 90 -14.71 -3.62 13.71
C THR A 90 -13.99 -4.24 12.52
N GLU A 91 -14.60 -5.23 11.85
CA GLU A 91 -14.00 -5.86 10.68
C GLU A 91 -13.78 -4.87 9.51
N TYR A 92 -14.68 -3.90 9.35
CA TYR A 92 -14.50 -2.84 8.36
C TYR A 92 -13.29 -1.95 8.72
N GLU A 93 -13.20 -1.48 9.97
CA GLU A 93 -12.11 -0.63 10.45
C GLU A 93 -10.76 -1.35 10.33
N ASP A 94 -10.69 -2.63 10.70
CA ASP A 94 -9.48 -3.44 10.58
C ASP A 94 -9.09 -3.67 9.10
N SER A 95 -10.07 -3.87 8.22
CA SER A 95 -9.83 -4.00 6.78
C SER A 95 -9.35 -2.69 6.14
N GLU A 96 -9.90 -1.54 6.59
CA GLU A 96 -9.45 -0.21 6.14
C GLU A 96 -8.01 0.06 6.60
N ALA A 97 -7.68 -0.29 7.84
CA ALA A 97 -6.31 -0.16 8.37
C ALA A 97 -5.32 -1.06 7.61
N ALA A 98 -5.68 -2.31 7.32
CA ALA A 98 -4.85 -3.21 6.53
C ALA A 98 -4.61 -2.70 5.09
N ALA A 99 -5.64 -2.11 4.47
CA ALA A 99 -5.49 -1.50 3.14
C ALA A 99 -4.55 -0.29 3.15
N LEU A 100 -4.63 0.56 4.17
CA LEU A 100 -3.73 1.71 4.34
C LEU A 100 -2.27 1.26 4.56
N GLU A 101 -2.06 0.19 5.33
CA GLU A 101 -0.72 -0.37 5.54
C GLU A 101 -0.12 -0.90 4.22
N VAL A 102 -0.89 -1.60 3.39
CA VAL A 102 -0.45 -2.04 2.06
C VAL A 102 -0.02 -0.86 1.20
N SER A 103 -0.82 0.22 1.16
CA SER A 103 -0.49 1.42 0.39
C SER A 103 0.81 2.09 0.88
N ASP A 104 0.99 2.21 2.19
CA ASP A 104 2.21 2.77 2.79
C ASP A 104 3.45 1.93 2.46
N ARG A 105 3.34 0.60 2.50
CA ARG A 105 4.45 -0.30 2.15
C ARG A 105 4.82 -0.22 0.68
N ILE A 106 3.84 -0.14 -0.23
CA ILE A 106 4.08 0.05 -1.66
C ILE A 106 4.80 1.37 -1.92
N ALA A 107 4.36 2.47 -1.30
CA ALA A 107 5.02 3.78 -1.42
C ALA A 107 6.49 3.75 -0.94
N LYS A 108 6.81 2.97 0.11
CA LYS A 108 8.19 2.78 0.57
C LYS A 108 9.04 1.99 -0.42
N VAL A 109 8.46 0.99 -1.11
CA VAL A 109 9.12 0.28 -2.21
C VAL A 109 9.44 1.23 -3.35
N GLU A 110 8.49 2.09 -3.75
CA GLU A 110 8.70 3.07 -4.82
C GLU A 110 9.81 4.05 -4.48
N SER A 111 9.81 4.58 -3.25
CA SER A 111 10.82 5.53 -2.79
C SER A 111 12.23 4.96 -2.83
N VAL A 112 12.44 3.74 -2.32
CA VAL A 112 13.79 3.13 -2.33
C VAL A 112 14.22 2.72 -3.74
N ALA A 113 13.27 2.33 -4.60
CA ALA A 113 13.57 1.97 -5.99
C ALA A 113 14.06 3.17 -6.80
N GLU A 114 13.41 4.35 -6.64
CA GLU A 114 13.84 5.60 -7.27
C GLU A 114 15.29 5.93 -6.87
N ASP A 115 15.57 5.94 -5.57
CA ASP A 115 16.91 6.26 -5.06
C ASP A 115 17.98 5.23 -5.51
N LEU A 116 17.65 3.94 -5.55
CA LEU A 116 18.54 2.88 -6.01
C LEU A 116 18.87 3.00 -7.51
N PHE A 117 17.86 3.24 -8.33
CA PHE A 117 18.07 3.32 -9.78
C PHE A 117 18.78 4.60 -10.19
N ASP A 118 18.49 5.74 -9.55
CA ASP A 118 19.17 7.01 -9.74
C ASP A 118 20.66 6.88 -9.42
N GLU A 119 21.01 6.26 -8.30
CA GLU A 119 22.38 6.02 -7.90
C GLU A 119 23.10 5.11 -8.89
N TRP A 120 22.48 3.96 -9.24
CA TRP A 120 23.08 3.03 -10.19
C TRP A 120 23.33 3.67 -11.56
N GLU A 121 22.43 4.56 -12.04
CA GLU A 121 22.65 5.32 -13.27
C GLU A 121 23.82 6.30 -13.16
N GLN A 122 24.00 6.97 -12.00
CA GLN A 122 25.15 7.83 -11.74
C GLN A 122 26.46 7.04 -11.73
N GLU A 123 26.50 5.92 -11.01
CA GLU A 123 27.68 5.04 -10.94
C GLU A 123 28.12 4.48 -12.30
N LEU A 124 27.17 4.29 -13.25
CA LEU A 124 27.53 3.89 -14.62
C LEU A 124 28.48 4.87 -15.30
N THR A 125 28.51 6.13 -14.89
CA THR A 125 29.43 7.16 -15.45
C THR A 125 30.84 7.03 -14.90
N GLU A 126 31.05 6.38 -13.76
CA GLU A 126 32.33 6.24 -13.06
C GLU A 126 33.18 5.07 -13.60
N TYR A 127 32.56 4.12 -14.31
CA TYR A 127 33.27 2.96 -14.84
C TYR A 127 34.33 3.35 -15.89
N GLN A 128 35.58 3.01 -15.63
CA GLN A 128 36.65 3.14 -16.59
C GLN A 128 36.61 2.04 -17.67
N SER A 129 36.19 0.82 -17.29
CA SER A 129 36.04 -0.29 -18.23
C SER A 129 34.69 -0.19 -18.98
N SER A 130 34.75 -0.05 -20.30
CA SER A 130 33.59 -0.03 -21.17
C SER A 130 32.80 -1.35 -21.16
N GLU A 131 33.48 -2.48 -20.88
CA GLU A 131 32.85 -3.80 -20.79
C GLU A 131 32.03 -3.92 -19.50
N LEU A 132 32.62 -3.57 -18.35
CA LEU A 132 31.93 -3.59 -17.05
C LEU A 132 30.75 -2.61 -17.04
N ARG A 133 30.91 -1.41 -17.61
CA ARG A 133 29.83 -0.44 -17.76
C ARG A 133 28.65 -1.02 -18.55
N ARG A 134 28.91 -1.66 -19.71
CA ARG A 134 27.84 -2.29 -20.53
C ARG A 134 27.16 -3.44 -19.79
N SER A 135 27.92 -4.25 -19.07
CA SER A 135 27.39 -5.35 -18.25
C SER A 135 26.46 -4.81 -17.15
N SER A 136 26.91 -3.82 -16.38
CA SER A 136 26.14 -3.16 -15.32
C SER A 136 24.86 -2.49 -15.87
N GLN A 137 24.98 -1.76 -16.99
CA GLN A 137 23.82 -1.15 -17.66
C GLN A 137 22.79 -2.20 -18.11
N LYS A 138 23.23 -3.37 -18.59
CA LYS A 138 22.31 -4.47 -18.94
C LYS A 138 21.58 -5.01 -17.70
N LYS A 139 22.30 -5.17 -16.59
CA LYS A 139 21.70 -5.60 -15.31
C LYS A 139 20.69 -4.58 -14.81
N LEU A 140 21.05 -3.29 -14.77
CA LEU A 140 20.15 -2.21 -14.37
C LEU A 140 18.82 -2.26 -15.14
N ARG A 141 18.89 -2.26 -16.48
CA ARG A 141 17.67 -2.33 -17.33
C ARG A 141 16.83 -3.58 -17.08
N ALA A 142 17.47 -4.71 -16.80
CA ALA A 142 16.76 -5.95 -16.48
C ALA A 142 16.05 -5.86 -15.14
N THR A 143 16.70 -5.28 -14.11
CA THR A 143 16.13 -5.05 -12.78
C THR A 143 14.97 -4.05 -12.84
N GLN A 144 15.14 -2.93 -13.55
CA GLN A 144 14.06 -1.95 -13.75
C GLN A 144 12.79 -2.55 -14.40
N ARG A 145 12.95 -3.43 -15.40
CA ARG A 145 11.79 -4.11 -16.01
C ARG A 145 11.07 -5.01 -15.00
N ARG A 146 11.81 -5.85 -14.28
CA ARG A 146 11.22 -6.75 -13.28
C ARG A 146 10.54 -5.99 -12.13
N TYR A 147 11.19 -4.91 -11.69
CA TYR A 147 10.60 -3.99 -10.72
C TYR A 147 9.26 -3.43 -11.21
N LYS A 148 9.22 -2.93 -12.45
CA LYS A 148 7.98 -2.39 -13.04
C LYS A 148 6.88 -3.44 -13.13
N GLU A 149 7.21 -4.67 -13.52
CA GLU A 149 6.27 -5.79 -13.57
C GLU A 149 5.71 -6.10 -12.17
N MET A 150 6.58 -6.20 -11.17
CA MET A 150 6.20 -6.41 -9.77
C MET A 150 5.31 -5.28 -9.26
N LEU A 151 5.74 -4.02 -9.38
CA LEU A 151 5.00 -2.86 -8.92
C LEU A 151 3.60 -2.77 -9.56
N THR A 152 3.48 -3.10 -10.85
CA THR A 152 2.19 -3.15 -11.54
C THR A 152 1.23 -4.15 -10.88
N THR A 153 1.74 -5.30 -10.42
CA THR A 153 0.90 -6.28 -9.73
C THR A 153 0.53 -5.84 -8.31
N MET A 154 1.45 -5.16 -7.60
CA MET A 154 1.19 -4.57 -6.29
C MET A 154 0.07 -3.52 -6.35
N HIS A 155 0.15 -2.57 -7.28
CA HIS A 155 -0.89 -1.56 -7.46
C HIS A 155 -2.24 -2.13 -7.91
N ARG A 156 -2.24 -3.24 -8.66
CA ARG A 156 -3.49 -3.91 -9.03
C ARG A 156 -4.14 -4.57 -7.80
N ALA A 157 -3.34 -5.20 -6.95
CA ALA A 157 -3.82 -5.73 -5.68
C ALA A 157 -4.35 -4.62 -4.77
N GLU A 158 -3.62 -3.51 -4.65
CA GLU A 158 -4.04 -2.32 -3.91
C GLU A 158 -5.39 -1.78 -4.42
N ALA A 159 -5.52 -1.55 -5.70
CA ALA A 159 -6.74 -1.03 -6.31
C ALA A 159 -7.95 -1.98 -6.13
N SER A 160 -7.72 -3.28 -5.99
CA SER A 160 -8.79 -4.24 -5.77
C SER A 160 -9.39 -4.21 -4.35
N MET A 161 -8.76 -3.52 -3.39
CA MET A 161 -9.29 -3.34 -2.04
C MET A 161 -10.41 -2.30 -1.97
N GLU A 162 -10.35 -1.25 -2.80
CA GLU A 162 -11.30 -0.14 -2.76
C GLU A 162 -12.76 -0.59 -2.96
N PRO A 163 -13.13 -1.39 -4.00
CA PRO A 163 -14.51 -1.83 -4.18
C PRO A 163 -15.01 -2.67 -3.01
N VAL A 164 -14.15 -3.52 -2.41
CA VAL A 164 -14.50 -4.31 -1.22
C VAL A 164 -14.80 -3.41 -0.03
N LEU A 165 -13.92 -2.46 0.27
CA LEU A 165 -14.11 -1.51 1.37
C LEU A 165 -15.36 -0.66 1.19
N LYS A 166 -15.66 -0.24 -0.04
CA LYS A 166 -16.87 0.53 -0.34
C LYS A 166 -18.14 -0.26 -0.05
N ILE A 167 -18.24 -1.48 -0.56
CA ILE A 167 -19.40 -2.36 -0.32
C ILE A 167 -19.51 -2.63 1.18
N PHE A 168 -18.41 -2.91 1.86
CA PHE A 168 -18.42 -3.21 3.29
C PHE A 168 -18.90 -2.00 4.11
N LYS A 169 -18.35 -0.81 3.82
CA LYS A 169 -18.77 0.45 4.45
C LYS A 169 -20.26 0.73 4.30
N ASP A 170 -20.79 0.56 3.09
CA ASP A 170 -22.22 0.80 2.81
C ASP A 170 -23.10 -0.15 3.64
N ASN A 171 -22.71 -1.42 3.77
CA ASN A 171 -23.42 -2.40 4.59
C ASN A 171 -23.36 -2.08 6.08
N VAL A 172 -22.21 -1.66 6.61
CA VAL A 172 -22.04 -1.24 8.00
C VAL A 172 -22.90 0.01 8.29
N LEU A 173 -22.88 1.02 7.40
CA LEU A 173 -23.70 2.22 7.53
C LEU A 173 -25.20 1.90 7.48
N PHE A 174 -25.62 1.01 6.58
CA PHE A 174 -27.00 0.56 6.49
C PHE A 174 -27.45 -0.11 7.79
N LEU A 175 -26.65 -1.04 8.32
CA LEU A 175 -26.97 -1.73 9.57
C LEU A 175 -26.99 -0.78 10.76
N LYS A 176 -26.11 0.23 10.81
CA LYS A 176 -26.07 1.25 11.87
C LYS A 176 -27.43 1.94 12.08
N HIS A 177 -28.14 2.21 10.99
CA HIS A 177 -29.42 2.94 11.03
C HIS A 177 -30.64 2.02 10.95
N ASN A 178 -30.48 0.75 10.66
CA ASN A 178 -31.57 -0.20 10.43
C ASN A 178 -31.38 -1.47 11.27
N LEU A 179 -31.40 -1.31 12.61
CA LEU A 179 -31.23 -2.44 13.53
C LEU A 179 -32.56 -3.25 13.66
N ASN A 180 -33.00 -3.87 12.57
CA ASN A 180 -34.21 -4.69 12.52
C ASN A 180 -33.98 -5.94 11.62
N ALA A 181 -34.90 -6.91 11.73
CA ALA A 181 -34.79 -8.18 11.01
C ALA A 181 -34.78 -8.02 9.47
N GLN A 182 -35.41 -6.95 8.95
CA GLN A 182 -35.41 -6.66 7.51
C GLN A 182 -34.01 -6.26 7.01
N ALA A 183 -33.18 -5.62 7.86
CA ALA A 183 -31.82 -5.25 7.50
C ALA A 183 -30.96 -6.50 7.20
N ILE A 184 -31.10 -7.58 7.95
CA ILE A 184 -30.39 -8.83 7.69
C ILE A 184 -30.74 -9.41 6.32
N GLY A 185 -32.02 -9.33 5.91
CA GLY A 185 -32.45 -9.75 4.57
C GLY A 185 -31.77 -8.92 3.45
N SER A 186 -31.60 -7.62 3.66
CA SER A 186 -30.86 -6.77 2.72
C SER A 186 -29.37 -7.10 2.67
N LEU A 187 -28.75 -7.37 3.81
CA LEU A 187 -27.35 -7.80 3.87
C LEU A 187 -27.12 -9.14 3.12
N GLN A 188 -28.08 -10.06 3.16
CA GLN A 188 -28.00 -11.32 2.41
C GLN A 188 -27.90 -11.09 0.90
N SER A 189 -28.59 -10.11 0.35
CA SER A 189 -28.51 -9.79 -1.08
C SER A 189 -27.16 -9.23 -1.47
N GLU A 190 -26.48 -8.48 -0.57
CA GLU A 190 -25.17 -7.88 -0.81
C GLU A 190 -24.01 -8.85 -0.56
N PHE A 191 -24.23 -9.94 0.18
CA PHE A 191 -23.18 -10.90 0.51
C PHE A 191 -22.53 -11.54 -0.72
N ALA A 192 -23.32 -11.90 -1.74
CA ALA A 192 -22.79 -12.50 -2.96
C ALA A 192 -21.88 -11.52 -3.73
N ASN A 193 -22.24 -10.23 -3.74
CA ASN A 193 -21.46 -9.16 -4.36
C ASN A 193 -20.13 -8.97 -3.62
N LEU A 194 -20.18 -8.78 -2.29
CA LEU A 194 -19.00 -8.66 -1.44
C LEU A 194 -18.05 -9.86 -1.60
N LYS A 195 -18.60 -11.07 -1.61
CA LYS A 195 -17.82 -12.29 -1.80
C LYS A 195 -17.11 -12.30 -3.16
N GLY A 196 -17.79 -11.89 -4.23
CA GLY A 196 -17.21 -11.81 -5.57
C GLY A 196 -16.03 -10.85 -5.63
N GLU A 197 -16.14 -9.67 -5.03
CA GLU A 197 -15.06 -8.69 -4.99
C GLU A 197 -13.88 -9.17 -4.13
N ILE A 198 -14.13 -9.85 -3.00
CA ILE A 198 -13.06 -10.44 -2.18
C ILE A 198 -12.35 -11.57 -2.92
N GLU A 199 -13.03 -12.39 -3.71
CA GLU A 199 -12.39 -13.42 -4.55
C GLU A 199 -11.47 -12.80 -5.61
N ILE A 200 -11.85 -11.65 -6.18
CA ILE A 200 -11.00 -10.87 -7.09
C ILE A 200 -9.78 -10.35 -6.34
N LEU A 201 -9.98 -9.69 -5.20
CA LEU A 201 -8.92 -9.17 -4.34
C LEU A 201 -7.88 -10.25 -3.97
N ILE A 202 -8.34 -11.41 -3.49
CA ILE A 202 -7.46 -12.53 -3.11
C ILE A 202 -6.60 -12.98 -4.30
N ARG A 203 -7.18 -13.05 -5.50
CA ARG A 203 -6.45 -13.42 -6.70
C ARG A 203 -5.38 -12.40 -7.07
N GLU A 204 -5.70 -11.11 -7.04
CA GLU A 204 -4.75 -10.04 -7.34
C GLU A 204 -3.61 -9.97 -6.28
N MET A 205 -3.93 -10.13 -5.00
CA MET A 205 -2.92 -10.23 -3.93
C MET A 205 -1.99 -11.43 -4.09
N ASN A 206 -2.53 -12.61 -4.43
CA ASN A 206 -1.69 -13.78 -4.72
C ASN A 206 -0.75 -13.55 -5.90
N ALA A 207 -1.19 -12.83 -6.94
CA ALA A 207 -0.35 -12.48 -8.08
C ALA A 207 0.76 -11.50 -7.67
N ALA A 208 0.46 -10.51 -6.84
CA ALA A 208 1.43 -9.55 -6.32
C ALA A 208 2.48 -10.22 -5.41
N ILE A 209 2.05 -11.06 -4.45
CA ILE A 209 2.92 -11.84 -3.55
C ILE A 209 3.88 -12.73 -4.38
N LYS A 210 3.36 -13.42 -5.39
CA LYS A 210 4.18 -14.25 -6.27
C LYS A 210 5.21 -13.43 -7.05
N SER A 211 4.81 -12.26 -7.56
CA SER A 211 5.69 -11.36 -8.30
C SER A 211 6.79 -10.79 -7.40
N SER A 212 6.47 -10.43 -6.16
CA SER A 212 7.42 -9.98 -5.14
C SER A 212 8.46 -11.06 -4.83
N ASN A 213 8.03 -12.29 -4.58
CA ASN A 213 8.95 -13.41 -4.35
C ASN A 213 9.89 -13.65 -5.55
N SER A 214 9.39 -13.52 -6.77
CA SER A 214 10.22 -13.66 -7.97
C SER A 214 11.23 -12.53 -8.09
N PHE A 215 10.85 -11.31 -7.78
CA PHE A 215 11.75 -10.15 -7.80
C PHE A 215 12.86 -10.30 -6.76
N ILE A 216 12.53 -10.65 -5.51
CA ILE A 216 13.49 -10.89 -4.42
C ILE A 216 14.50 -11.97 -4.81
N ALA A 217 14.02 -13.09 -5.36
CA ALA A 217 14.91 -14.19 -5.79
C ALA A 217 15.86 -13.79 -6.92
N ASP A 218 15.46 -12.85 -7.78
CA ASP A 218 16.26 -12.42 -8.94
C ASP A 218 17.23 -11.29 -8.62
N ILE A 219 16.88 -10.37 -7.70
CA ILE A 219 17.75 -9.26 -7.33
C ILE A 219 18.97 -9.76 -6.52
N ASN A 220 18.86 -10.92 -5.87
CA ASN A 220 19.93 -11.54 -5.07
C ASN A 220 20.90 -12.41 -5.88
N LYS A 221 20.68 -12.54 -7.21
CA LYS A 221 21.61 -13.24 -8.15
C LYS A 221 22.59 -12.25 -8.78
#